data_37ad12f1cd651701e24d56c18d032c37
#
_entry.id   37ad12f1cd651701e24d56c18d032c37
#
_cell.length_a   1.000
_cell.length_b   1.000
_cell.length_c   1.000
_cell.angle_alpha   90.00
_cell.angle_beta   90.00
_cell.angle_gamma   90.00
#
_symmetry.space_group_name_H-M   'P 1'
#
loop_
_entity.id
_entity.type
_entity.pdbx_description
1 polymer ?
#
loop_
_entity_poly.entity_id
_entity_poly.type
_entity_poly.pdbx_seq_one_letter_code
_entity_poly.pdbx_strand_id
1 'polypeptide(L)'
;MHRFIIIGFLLSAFVLGAISPAAPQPAVSQLIKEKLADGVYLFRAPESLDRWTATNVVVVINDADVTVFDSNTRPSTTRLVIGEIRALTDKPVRTLINSHWHMDHWSGNDEFVKAFPGIQIIATARTRDYMKRMGSGFLIESSRQRLARTRAALDEAKKSGKLSDGAPFTAAARRAMEEDIAQTAGFVDEMAPLPRVLPNLAFEDRLTFWRGSREFRLFSATGDATGSTVLYLPAEKIVVTGDVLVSPPSGSGPPPWTTNSFAISPWVASLKEIEALDLALIVPGQGPAMHDKSYLSRTIRLFSSIIGQVHASLERGVFRPDEVIATVNVDSIGLEYTPGETQTSEAFKRWVASVTRKVIQESLDGILPSD
;
A
#
# COMPACT_ATOMS: atom_id res chain seq x y z
N MET A 1 -24.05 67.60 -53.17
CA MET A 1 -23.78 67.52 -51.70
C MET A 1 -23.65 66.07 -51.32
N HIS A 2 -22.46 65.50 -51.33
CA HIS A 2 -22.23 64.09 -50.99
C HIS A 2 -21.63 64.01 -49.57
N ARG A 3 -22.34 63.33 -48.63
CA ARG A 3 -21.83 63.08 -47.33
C ARG A 3 -21.11 61.71 -47.31
N PHE A 4 -19.82 61.71 -47.02
CA PHE A 4 -19.06 60.49 -46.74
C PHE A 4 -19.26 60.04 -45.31
N ILE A 5 -19.69 58.80 -45.12
CA ILE A 5 -19.73 58.13 -43.84
C ILE A 5 -18.44 57.33 -43.70
N ILE A 6 -17.62 57.65 -42.67
CA ILE A 6 -16.42 56.93 -42.34
C ILE A 6 -16.84 55.87 -41.34
N ILE A 7 -16.75 54.59 -41.72
CA ILE A 7 -16.93 53.44 -40.80
C ILE A 7 -15.56 53.08 -40.21
N GLY A 8 -15.41 53.37 -38.91
CA GLY A 8 -14.22 52.97 -38.17
C GLY A 8 -14.27 51.47 -37.82
N PHE A 9 -13.30 50.72 -38.31
CA PHE A 9 -13.06 49.34 -37.91
C PHE A 9 -12.31 49.31 -36.57
N LEU A 10 -12.96 48.82 -35.50
CA LEU A 10 -12.31 48.48 -34.25
C LEU A 10 -11.66 47.09 -34.41
N LEU A 11 -10.34 47.04 -34.47
CA LEU A 11 -9.57 45.82 -34.35
C LEU A 11 -9.53 45.40 -32.89
N SER A 12 -10.30 44.38 -32.53
CA SER A 12 -10.16 43.69 -31.25
C SER A 12 -8.95 42.76 -31.31
N ALA A 13 -7.88 43.12 -30.63
CA ALA A 13 -6.72 42.25 -30.44
C ALA A 13 -7.09 41.12 -29.49
N PHE A 14 -7.27 39.91 -30.01
CA PHE A 14 -7.33 38.69 -29.22
C PHE A 14 -5.92 38.39 -28.69
N VAL A 15 -5.71 38.60 -27.41
CA VAL A 15 -4.53 38.08 -26.70
C VAL A 15 -4.71 36.57 -26.56
N LEU A 16 -4.10 35.81 -27.46
CA LEU A 16 -3.90 34.37 -27.26
C LEU A 16 -2.93 34.19 -26.11
N GLY A 17 -3.47 33.92 -24.92
CA GLY A 17 -2.69 33.42 -23.78
C GLY A 17 -2.01 32.12 -24.20
N ALA A 18 -0.67 32.15 -24.26
CA ALA A 18 0.11 30.94 -24.47
C ALA A 18 -0.16 29.98 -23.32
N ILE A 19 -0.92 28.92 -23.59
CA ILE A 19 -1.01 27.77 -22.68
C ILE A 19 0.37 27.13 -22.72
N SER A 20 1.18 27.37 -21.68
CA SER A 20 2.41 26.61 -21.48
C SER A 20 2.05 25.12 -21.45
N PRO A 21 2.70 24.27 -22.27
CA PRO A 21 2.48 22.84 -22.18
C PRO A 21 2.83 22.41 -20.77
N ALA A 22 1.89 21.73 -20.11
CA ALA A 22 2.15 21.07 -18.83
C ALA A 22 3.41 20.20 -18.99
N ALA A 23 4.37 20.36 -18.08
CA ALA A 23 5.55 19.49 -18.07
C ALA A 23 5.10 18.03 -18.14
N PRO A 24 5.74 17.19 -18.97
CA PRO A 24 5.34 15.79 -19.07
C PRO A 24 5.45 15.18 -17.69
N GLN A 25 4.31 14.71 -17.17
CA GLN A 25 4.30 13.87 -15.97
C GLN A 25 5.17 12.65 -16.30
N PRO A 26 6.04 12.19 -15.36
CA PRO A 26 6.76 10.95 -15.58
C PRO A 26 5.71 9.86 -15.77
N ALA A 27 5.52 9.44 -17.00
CA ALA A 27 4.65 8.33 -17.32
C ALA A 27 5.23 7.12 -16.58
N VAL A 28 4.43 6.47 -15.73
CA VAL A 28 4.67 5.09 -15.33
C VAL A 28 4.60 4.31 -16.64
N SER A 29 5.74 4.14 -17.29
CA SER A 29 5.77 3.59 -18.65
C SER A 29 5.78 2.07 -18.65
N GLN A 30 6.12 1.42 -17.52
CA GLN A 30 6.19 -0.03 -17.45
C GLN A 30 6.00 -0.53 -16.02
N LEU A 31 5.13 -1.55 -15.88
CA LEU A 31 5.04 -2.37 -14.69
C LEU A 31 6.07 -3.51 -14.77
N ILE A 32 6.58 -3.92 -13.62
CA ILE A 32 7.26 -5.21 -13.51
C ILE A 32 6.17 -6.27 -13.56
N LYS A 33 6.26 -7.15 -14.57
CA LYS A 33 5.35 -8.27 -14.77
C LYS A 33 6.10 -9.57 -14.53
N GLU A 34 5.62 -10.38 -13.61
CA GLU A 34 6.19 -11.68 -13.26
C GLU A 34 5.13 -12.77 -13.43
N LYS A 35 5.46 -13.85 -14.15
CA LYS A 35 4.61 -15.03 -14.23
C LYS A 35 4.90 -15.94 -13.04
N LEU A 36 3.95 -16.08 -12.13
CA LEU A 36 4.10 -16.87 -10.90
C LEU A 36 3.76 -18.35 -11.10
N ALA A 37 2.74 -18.62 -11.91
CA ALA A 37 2.30 -19.97 -12.30
C ALA A 37 1.53 -19.88 -13.62
N ASP A 38 0.99 -21.00 -14.11
CA ASP A 38 0.16 -20.95 -15.31
C ASP A 38 -1.13 -20.15 -15.08
N GLY A 39 -1.30 -19.10 -15.89
CA GLY A 39 -2.39 -18.14 -15.73
C GLY A 39 -2.29 -17.22 -14.51
N VAL A 40 -1.23 -17.26 -13.69
CA VAL A 40 -1.08 -16.41 -12.51
C VAL A 40 0.08 -15.43 -12.71
N TYR A 41 -0.20 -14.12 -12.58
CA TYR A 41 0.74 -13.06 -12.82
C TYR A 41 0.75 -12.05 -11.67
N LEU A 42 1.93 -11.54 -11.33
CA LEU A 42 2.13 -10.42 -10.43
C LEU A 42 2.48 -9.18 -11.25
N PHE A 43 1.78 -8.09 -11.00
CA PHE A 43 2.13 -6.75 -11.49
C PHE A 43 2.50 -5.87 -10.33
N ARG A 44 3.65 -5.21 -10.42
CA ARG A 44 4.09 -4.22 -9.43
C ARG A 44 4.77 -3.03 -10.11
N ALA A 45 4.68 -1.87 -9.50
CA ALA A 45 5.42 -0.71 -9.96
C ALA A 45 6.90 -0.84 -9.60
N PRO A 46 7.83 -0.39 -10.46
CA PRO A 46 9.22 -0.23 -10.07
C PRO A 46 9.37 0.72 -8.87
N GLU A 47 10.26 0.39 -7.95
CA GLU A 47 10.49 1.14 -6.71
C GLU A 47 10.83 2.62 -6.92
N SER A 48 11.40 2.95 -8.08
CA SER A 48 11.82 4.31 -8.43
C SER A 48 10.68 5.24 -8.86
N LEU A 49 9.48 4.71 -9.10
CA LEU A 49 8.45 5.47 -9.80
C LEU A 49 7.53 6.28 -8.90
N ASP A 50 7.16 5.77 -7.76
CA ASP A 50 6.31 6.50 -6.82
C ASP A 50 6.15 5.72 -5.51
N ARG A 51 6.35 6.38 -4.38
CA ARG A 51 6.09 5.81 -3.04
C ARG A 51 4.64 5.37 -2.83
N TRP A 52 3.73 5.82 -3.69
CA TRP A 52 2.29 5.59 -3.59
C TRP A 52 1.79 4.48 -4.51
N THR A 53 2.66 3.85 -5.29
CA THR A 53 2.28 2.82 -6.27
C THR A 53 2.90 1.45 -5.97
N ALA A 54 3.37 1.26 -4.74
CA ALA A 54 4.11 0.05 -4.35
C ALA A 54 3.24 -1.21 -4.21
N THR A 55 1.90 -1.06 -4.23
CA THR A 55 0.97 -2.19 -4.04
C THR A 55 1.03 -3.18 -5.19
N ASN A 56 1.18 -4.43 -4.84
CA ASN A 56 1.13 -5.56 -5.75
C ASN A 56 -0.30 -5.81 -6.26
N VAL A 57 -0.43 -6.13 -7.54
CA VAL A 57 -1.69 -6.59 -8.12
C VAL A 57 -1.48 -7.99 -8.68
N VAL A 58 -2.27 -8.96 -8.19
CA VAL A 58 -2.20 -10.34 -8.70
C VAL A 58 -3.37 -10.59 -9.65
N VAL A 59 -3.05 -11.12 -10.82
CA VAL A 59 -4.01 -11.41 -11.89
C VAL A 59 -4.01 -12.91 -12.13
N VAL A 60 -5.21 -13.51 -12.06
CA VAL A 60 -5.43 -14.92 -12.27
C VAL A 60 -6.35 -15.11 -13.49
N ILE A 61 -5.81 -15.62 -14.58
CA ILE A 61 -6.54 -15.95 -15.80
C ILE A 61 -7.12 -17.35 -15.65
N ASN A 62 -8.45 -17.43 -15.57
CA ASN A 62 -9.21 -18.67 -15.43
C ASN A 62 -9.66 -19.22 -16.81
N ASP A 63 -10.47 -20.27 -16.81
CA ASP A 63 -10.98 -20.88 -18.05
C ASP A 63 -11.80 -19.90 -18.90
N ALA A 64 -12.68 -19.10 -18.28
CA ALA A 64 -13.60 -18.19 -18.97
C ALA A 64 -13.49 -16.71 -18.59
N ASP A 65 -12.79 -16.40 -17.51
CA ASP A 65 -12.71 -15.04 -16.96
C ASP A 65 -11.36 -14.75 -16.29
N VAL A 66 -11.24 -13.58 -15.72
CA VAL A 66 -10.07 -13.14 -14.94
C VAL A 66 -10.52 -12.73 -13.54
N THR A 67 -9.76 -13.16 -12.53
CA THR A 67 -9.83 -12.69 -11.14
C THR A 67 -8.61 -11.82 -10.84
N VAL A 68 -8.81 -10.69 -10.19
CA VAL A 68 -7.75 -9.77 -9.80
C VAL A 68 -7.75 -9.61 -8.28
N PHE A 69 -6.58 -9.53 -7.67
CA PHE A 69 -6.41 -9.23 -6.25
C PHE A 69 -5.69 -7.89 -6.11
N ASP A 70 -6.36 -6.95 -5.44
CA ASP A 70 -6.08 -5.53 -5.31
C ASP A 70 -6.09 -4.75 -6.64
N SER A 71 -6.28 -3.44 -6.55
CA SER A 71 -6.47 -2.59 -7.72
C SER A 71 -5.45 -1.46 -7.84
N ASN A 72 -4.46 -1.42 -6.93
CA ASN A 72 -3.46 -0.36 -6.82
C ASN A 72 -4.03 0.99 -6.35
N THR A 73 -3.14 1.96 -6.16
CA THR A 73 -3.45 3.28 -5.62
C THR A 73 -3.99 4.22 -6.70
N ARG A 74 -3.20 4.40 -7.76
CA ARG A 74 -3.45 5.46 -8.76
C ARG A 74 -4.25 4.94 -9.95
N PRO A 75 -5.29 5.66 -10.38
CA PRO A 75 -6.03 5.35 -11.60
C PRO A 75 -5.13 5.15 -12.83
N SER A 76 -4.10 5.98 -12.99
CA SER A 76 -3.13 5.84 -14.09
C SER A 76 -2.41 4.49 -14.06
N THR A 77 -1.94 4.04 -12.88
CA THR A 77 -1.29 2.73 -12.72
C THR A 77 -2.29 1.59 -12.92
N THR A 78 -3.51 1.74 -12.41
CA THR A 78 -4.58 0.75 -12.62
C THR A 78 -4.90 0.57 -14.11
N ARG A 79 -4.94 1.66 -14.88
CA ARG A 79 -5.14 1.58 -16.34
C ARG A 79 -4.00 0.83 -17.05
N LEU A 80 -2.75 0.94 -16.57
CA LEU A 80 -1.64 0.12 -17.08
C LEU A 80 -1.86 -1.36 -16.78
N VAL A 81 -2.26 -1.71 -15.54
CA VAL A 81 -2.60 -3.11 -15.19
C VAL A 81 -3.71 -3.65 -16.09
N ILE A 82 -4.78 -2.88 -16.31
CA ILE A 82 -5.87 -3.26 -17.22
C ILE A 82 -5.36 -3.46 -18.65
N GLY A 83 -4.46 -2.59 -19.12
CA GLY A 83 -3.81 -2.73 -20.42
C GLY A 83 -3.01 -4.02 -20.54
N GLU A 84 -2.22 -4.35 -19.51
CA GLU A 84 -1.46 -5.61 -19.44
C GLU A 84 -2.36 -6.85 -19.39
N ILE A 85 -3.49 -6.79 -18.67
CA ILE A 85 -4.48 -7.89 -18.66
C ILE A 85 -5.01 -8.11 -20.09
N ARG A 86 -5.40 -7.05 -20.79
CA ARG A 86 -5.90 -7.12 -22.18
C ARG A 86 -4.84 -7.63 -23.16
N ALA A 87 -3.57 -7.37 -22.91
CA ALA A 87 -2.47 -7.92 -23.70
C ALA A 87 -2.24 -9.42 -23.46
N LEU A 88 -2.62 -9.94 -22.30
CA LEU A 88 -2.50 -11.37 -21.94
C LEU A 88 -3.70 -12.19 -22.39
N THR A 89 -4.90 -11.61 -22.41
CA THR A 89 -6.14 -12.36 -22.68
C THR A 89 -7.30 -11.46 -23.07
N ASP A 90 -8.20 -11.98 -23.91
CA ASP A 90 -9.48 -11.34 -24.25
C ASP A 90 -10.60 -11.64 -23.23
N LYS A 91 -10.32 -12.49 -22.23
CA LYS A 91 -11.30 -12.85 -21.20
C LYS A 91 -11.63 -11.66 -20.32
N PRO A 92 -12.92 -11.47 -19.95
CA PRO A 92 -13.33 -10.34 -19.11
C PRO A 92 -12.86 -10.52 -17.66
N VAL A 93 -12.50 -9.43 -16.98
CA VAL A 93 -12.35 -9.45 -15.54
C VAL A 93 -13.76 -9.51 -14.92
N ARG A 94 -14.04 -10.56 -14.15
CA ARG A 94 -15.33 -10.78 -13.50
C ARG A 94 -15.28 -10.65 -12.00
N THR A 95 -14.08 -10.78 -11.41
CA THR A 95 -13.88 -10.72 -9.96
C THR A 95 -12.68 -9.84 -9.63
N LEU A 96 -12.88 -8.92 -8.71
CA LEU A 96 -11.84 -8.14 -8.05
C LEU A 96 -11.91 -8.40 -6.56
N ILE A 97 -10.80 -8.72 -5.92
CA ILE A 97 -10.72 -8.95 -4.48
C ILE A 97 -9.91 -7.81 -3.88
N ASN A 98 -10.45 -7.11 -2.89
CA ASN A 98 -9.67 -6.14 -2.14
C ASN A 98 -9.14 -6.78 -0.84
N SER A 99 -7.84 -6.65 -0.63
CA SER A 99 -7.17 -7.19 0.55
C SER A 99 -7.65 -6.49 1.82
N HIS A 100 -7.57 -5.17 1.87
CA HIS A 100 -7.95 -4.40 3.06
C HIS A 100 -8.35 -2.96 2.70
N TRP A 101 -8.63 -2.15 3.73
CA TRP A 101 -9.24 -0.83 3.58
C TRP A 101 -8.25 0.31 3.28
N HIS A 102 -6.94 0.10 3.29
CA HIS A 102 -5.97 1.13 2.89
C HIS A 102 -6.13 1.44 1.40
N MET A 103 -6.14 2.72 1.11
CA MET A 103 -6.55 3.19 -0.22
C MET A 103 -5.62 2.76 -1.35
N ASP A 104 -4.39 2.44 -1.06
CA ASP A 104 -3.43 1.93 -2.04
C ASP A 104 -3.78 0.53 -2.57
N HIS A 105 -4.73 -0.17 -1.95
CA HIS A 105 -5.20 -1.49 -2.37
C HIS A 105 -6.52 -1.48 -3.13
N TRP A 106 -7.32 -0.38 -3.06
CA TRP A 106 -8.65 -0.36 -3.65
C TRP A 106 -9.02 0.91 -4.43
N SER A 107 -8.20 1.95 -4.44
CA SER A 107 -8.53 3.21 -5.13
C SER A 107 -8.69 3.02 -6.64
N GLY A 108 -8.08 2.00 -7.23
CA GLY A 108 -8.25 1.61 -8.63
C GLY A 108 -9.56 0.87 -8.94
N ASN A 109 -10.42 0.57 -7.95
CA ASN A 109 -11.70 -0.13 -8.19
C ASN A 109 -12.57 0.57 -9.24
N ASP A 110 -12.57 1.90 -9.26
CA ASP A 110 -13.33 2.70 -10.21
C ASP A 110 -12.92 2.45 -11.68
N GLU A 111 -11.62 2.34 -11.93
CA GLU A 111 -11.09 2.02 -13.27
C GLU A 111 -11.48 0.60 -13.71
N PHE A 112 -11.48 -0.36 -12.77
CA PHE A 112 -11.94 -1.72 -13.06
C PHE A 112 -13.45 -1.76 -13.35
N VAL A 113 -14.27 -1.04 -12.59
CA VAL A 113 -15.73 -0.96 -12.84
C VAL A 113 -16.03 -0.31 -14.18
N LYS A 114 -15.30 0.74 -14.57
CA LYS A 114 -15.42 1.39 -15.89
C LYS A 114 -15.00 0.45 -17.03
N ALA A 115 -13.89 -0.28 -16.84
CA ALA A 115 -13.35 -1.17 -17.86
C ALA A 115 -14.14 -2.46 -18.02
N PHE A 116 -14.76 -2.96 -16.94
CA PHE A 116 -15.48 -4.25 -16.87
C PHE A 116 -16.81 -4.09 -16.12
N PRO A 117 -17.85 -3.53 -16.77
CA PRO A 117 -19.15 -3.35 -16.15
C PRO A 117 -19.72 -4.67 -15.60
N GLY A 118 -20.27 -4.62 -14.39
CA GLY A 118 -20.83 -5.80 -13.71
C GLY A 118 -19.79 -6.65 -12.97
N ILE A 119 -18.55 -6.17 -12.82
CA ILE A 119 -17.52 -6.83 -12.01
C ILE A 119 -17.98 -7.03 -10.56
N GLN A 120 -17.72 -8.20 -10.00
CA GLN A 120 -17.95 -8.50 -8.60
C GLN A 120 -16.71 -8.08 -7.80
N ILE A 121 -16.87 -7.21 -6.81
CA ILE A 121 -15.80 -6.78 -5.91
C ILE A 121 -16.02 -7.44 -4.55
N ILE A 122 -15.04 -8.23 -4.11
CA ILE A 122 -15.10 -9.05 -2.89
C ILE A 122 -14.15 -8.49 -1.85
N ALA A 123 -14.58 -8.40 -0.60
CA ALA A 123 -13.73 -8.16 0.56
C ALA A 123 -14.39 -8.74 1.82
N THR A 124 -13.69 -8.71 2.96
CA THR A 124 -14.37 -8.97 4.23
C THR A 124 -15.39 -7.86 4.54
N ALA A 125 -16.43 -8.19 5.30
CA ALA A 125 -17.42 -7.19 5.75
C ALA A 125 -16.74 -6.06 6.55
N ARG A 126 -15.76 -6.39 7.36
CA ARG A 126 -14.96 -5.42 8.13
C ARG A 126 -14.17 -4.47 7.23
N THR A 127 -13.48 -4.97 6.22
CA THR A 127 -12.78 -4.14 5.22
C THR A 127 -13.77 -3.19 4.53
N ARG A 128 -14.91 -3.69 4.06
CA ARG A 128 -15.94 -2.88 3.41
C ARG A 128 -16.45 -1.75 4.33
N ASP A 129 -16.66 -2.05 5.61
CA ASP A 129 -17.12 -1.06 6.59
C ASP A 129 -16.07 0.01 6.88
N TYR A 130 -14.80 -0.35 6.97
CA TYR A 130 -13.72 0.62 7.08
C TYR A 130 -13.58 1.48 5.82
N MET A 131 -13.61 0.91 4.62
CA MET A 131 -13.63 1.66 3.36
C MET A 131 -14.77 2.68 3.32
N LYS A 132 -15.97 2.29 3.83
CA LYS A 132 -17.13 3.18 3.91
C LYS A 132 -16.90 4.33 4.89
N ARG A 133 -16.28 4.08 6.05
CA ARG A 133 -16.08 5.09 7.12
C ARG A 133 -14.88 5.98 6.86
N MET A 134 -13.73 5.41 6.57
CA MET A 134 -12.45 6.13 6.51
C MET A 134 -12.23 6.83 5.16
N GLY A 135 -12.57 6.18 4.06
CA GLY A 135 -12.38 6.73 2.72
C GLY A 135 -10.92 7.11 2.42
N SER A 136 -10.74 7.83 1.32
CA SER A 136 -9.42 8.33 0.87
C SER A 136 -9.02 9.69 1.46
N GLY A 137 -9.92 10.33 2.23
CA GLY A 137 -9.77 11.75 2.62
C GLY A 137 -8.51 12.07 3.39
N PHE A 138 -8.10 11.21 4.34
CA PHE A 138 -6.93 11.47 5.17
C PHE A 138 -5.62 11.54 4.35
N LEU A 139 -5.41 10.59 3.43
CA LEU A 139 -4.18 10.57 2.63
C LEU A 139 -4.13 11.72 1.64
N ILE A 140 -5.27 12.06 1.03
CA ILE A 140 -5.36 13.22 0.13
C ILE A 140 -5.07 14.51 0.90
N GLU A 141 -5.66 14.67 2.08
CA GLU A 141 -5.45 15.86 2.90
C GLU A 141 -4.00 15.97 3.40
N SER A 142 -3.42 14.88 3.89
CA SER A 142 -2.01 14.86 4.30
C SER A 142 -1.06 15.14 3.12
N SER A 143 -1.40 14.69 1.91
CA SER A 143 -0.64 14.99 0.70
C SER A 143 -0.77 16.46 0.30
N ARG A 144 -1.95 17.07 0.42
CA ARG A 144 -2.13 18.53 0.23
C ARG A 144 -1.29 19.35 1.19
N GLN A 145 -1.30 18.96 2.47
CA GLN A 145 -0.49 19.63 3.49
C GLN A 145 1.01 19.46 3.23
N ARG A 146 1.44 18.25 2.80
CA ARG A 146 2.82 18.03 2.37
C ARG A 146 3.18 18.95 1.20
N LEU A 147 2.36 18.98 0.16
CA LEU A 147 2.55 19.83 -1.02
C LEU A 147 2.72 21.30 -0.63
N ALA A 148 1.86 21.83 0.25
CA ALA A 148 1.96 23.19 0.75
C ALA A 148 3.27 23.44 1.51
N ARG A 149 3.65 22.51 2.40
CA ARG A 149 4.92 22.61 3.16
C ARG A 149 6.14 22.56 2.25
N THR A 150 6.20 21.65 1.28
CA THR A 150 7.34 21.54 0.37
C THR A 150 7.47 22.77 -0.52
N ARG A 151 6.34 23.34 -1.01
CA ARG A 151 6.35 24.61 -1.76
C ARG A 151 6.89 25.76 -0.93
N ALA A 152 6.41 25.94 0.29
CA ALA A 152 6.89 26.98 1.21
C ALA A 152 8.40 26.81 1.52
N ALA A 153 8.84 25.58 1.77
CA ALA A 153 10.25 25.29 2.01
C ALA A 153 11.14 25.57 0.78
N LEU A 154 10.66 25.28 -0.41
CA LEU A 154 11.37 25.60 -1.65
C LEU A 154 11.51 27.12 -1.86
N ASP A 155 10.43 27.87 -1.60
CA ASP A 155 10.45 29.33 -1.74
C ASP A 155 11.39 29.97 -0.72
N GLU A 156 11.44 29.46 0.50
CA GLU A 156 12.36 29.94 1.53
C GLU A 156 13.82 29.57 1.18
N ALA A 157 14.06 28.36 0.71
CA ALA A 157 15.40 27.93 0.30
C ALA A 157 15.93 28.75 -0.90
N LYS A 158 15.05 29.16 -1.83
CA LYS A 158 15.41 30.07 -2.93
C LYS A 158 15.83 31.45 -2.44
N LYS A 159 15.25 31.95 -1.35
CA LYS A 159 15.57 33.27 -0.76
C LYS A 159 16.82 33.21 0.12
N SER A 160 16.92 32.20 0.98
CA SER A 160 18.00 32.09 1.98
C SER A 160 19.29 31.45 1.44
N GLY A 161 19.21 30.72 0.33
CA GLY A 161 20.30 29.86 -0.16
C GLY A 161 20.57 28.63 0.71
N LYS A 162 19.68 28.29 1.66
CA LYS A 162 19.84 27.20 2.62
C LYS A 162 18.57 26.38 2.74
N LEU A 163 18.71 25.08 3.05
CA LEU A 163 17.62 24.19 3.46
C LEU A 163 17.23 24.46 4.93
N SER A 164 16.11 23.90 5.38
CA SER A 164 15.59 24.06 6.75
C SER A 164 16.53 23.53 7.85
N ASP A 165 17.41 22.62 7.52
CA ASP A 165 18.46 22.07 8.40
C ASP A 165 19.77 22.89 8.36
N GLY A 166 19.79 23.98 7.59
CA GLY A 166 20.95 24.86 7.43
C GLY A 166 21.93 24.41 6.33
N ALA A 167 21.72 23.27 5.70
CA ALA A 167 22.55 22.80 4.59
C ALA A 167 22.44 23.73 3.36
N PRO A 168 23.45 23.82 2.49
CA PRO A 168 23.40 24.62 1.26
C PRO A 168 22.26 24.18 0.31
N PHE A 169 21.51 25.14 -0.22
CA PHE A 169 20.50 24.88 -1.23
C PHE A 169 21.14 24.69 -2.61
N THR A 170 21.46 23.46 -2.94
CA THR A 170 22.14 23.08 -4.20
C THR A 170 21.15 22.90 -5.35
N ALA A 171 21.67 22.86 -6.59
CA ALA A 171 20.88 22.55 -7.78
C ALA A 171 20.26 21.14 -7.71
N ALA A 172 20.91 20.19 -7.04
CA ALA A 172 20.37 18.83 -6.81
C ALA A 172 19.21 18.87 -5.80
N ALA A 173 19.37 19.56 -4.67
CA ALA A 173 18.28 19.74 -3.70
C ALA A 173 17.07 20.44 -4.31
N ARG A 174 17.29 21.46 -5.12
CA ARG A 174 16.24 22.16 -5.84
C ARG A 174 15.46 21.20 -6.75
N ARG A 175 16.14 20.42 -7.59
CA ARG A 175 15.49 19.45 -8.48
C ARG A 175 14.67 18.42 -7.70
N ALA A 176 15.24 17.86 -6.61
CA ALA A 176 14.54 16.90 -5.77
C ALA A 176 13.25 17.48 -5.15
N MET A 177 13.29 18.74 -4.68
CA MET A 177 12.08 19.40 -4.15
C MET A 177 11.05 19.72 -5.24
N GLU A 178 11.47 20.17 -6.41
CA GLU A 178 10.58 20.45 -7.55
C GLU A 178 9.93 19.14 -8.07
N GLU A 179 10.66 18.04 -8.07
CA GLU A 179 10.15 16.72 -8.41
C GLU A 179 9.15 16.20 -7.37
N ASP A 180 9.45 16.31 -6.07
CA ASP A 180 8.52 15.95 -4.99
C ASP A 180 7.21 16.77 -5.07
N ILE A 181 7.31 18.06 -5.38
CA ILE A 181 6.14 18.92 -5.61
C ILE A 181 5.31 18.41 -6.79
N ALA A 182 5.95 18.11 -7.92
CA ALA A 182 5.26 17.67 -9.14
C ALA A 182 4.58 16.30 -8.90
N GLN A 183 5.26 15.35 -8.30
CA GLN A 183 4.72 14.03 -7.98
C GLN A 183 3.55 14.12 -6.99
N THR A 184 3.70 14.91 -5.91
CA THR A 184 2.65 15.07 -4.90
C THR A 184 1.44 15.81 -5.47
N ALA A 185 1.64 16.84 -6.29
CA ALA A 185 0.54 17.55 -6.97
C ALA A 185 -0.22 16.61 -7.90
N GLY A 186 0.48 15.90 -8.78
CA GLY A 186 -0.13 14.91 -9.69
C GLY A 186 -0.89 13.81 -8.95
N PHE A 187 -0.37 13.35 -7.78
CA PHE A 187 -1.11 12.42 -6.93
C PHE A 187 -2.42 13.03 -6.42
N VAL A 188 -2.37 14.23 -5.84
CA VAL A 188 -3.57 14.91 -5.32
C VAL A 188 -4.61 15.16 -6.42
N ASP A 189 -4.18 15.62 -7.60
CA ASP A 189 -5.06 15.91 -8.72
C ASP A 189 -5.76 14.65 -9.25
N GLU A 190 -5.04 13.51 -9.27
CA GLU A 190 -5.57 12.24 -9.73
C GLU A 190 -6.51 11.57 -8.71
N MET A 191 -6.18 11.68 -7.41
CA MET A 191 -6.90 10.97 -6.35
C MET A 191 -8.08 11.74 -5.77
N ALA A 192 -8.05 13.09 -5.77
CA ALA A 192 -9.08 13.90 -5.13
C ALA A 192 -10.50 13.71 -5.72
N PRO A 193 -10.67 13.54 -7.05
CA PRO A 193 -11.99 13.37 -7.66
C PRO A 193 -12.52 11.93 -7.62
N LEU A 194 -11.77 10.95 -7.11
CA LEU A 194 -12.15 9.55 -7.21
C LEU A 194 -13.44 9.23 -6.45
N PRO A 195 -14.39 8.55 -7.09
CA PRO A 195 -15.55 8.02 -6.40
C PRO A 195 -15.13 6.85 -5.50
N ARG A 196 -15.86 6.68 -4.42
CA ARG A 196 -15.65 5.57 -3.50
C ARG A 196 -16.40 4.34 -3.99
N VAL A 197 -15.71 3.45 -4.69
CA VAL A 197 -16.26 2.18 -5.19
C VAL A 197 -16.02 1.07 -4.16
N LEU A 198 -17.07 0.69 -3.45
CA LEU A 198 -17.03 -0.29 -2.37
C LEU A 198 -17.24 -1.73 -2.90
N PRO A 199 -16.72 -2.76 -2.18
CA PRO A 199 -17.06 -4.15 -2.43
C PRO A 199 -18.58 -4.37 -2.46
N ASN A 200 -19.07 -5.14 -3.44
CA ASN A 200 -20.48 -5.47 -3.60
C ASN A 200 -20.82 -6.90 -3.15
N LEU A 201 -19.79 -7.69 -2.81
CA LEU A 201 -19.91 -8.96 -2.11
C LEU A 201 -18.99 -8.93 -0.89
N ALA A 202 -19.54 -9.24 0.29
CA ALA A 202 -18.79 -9.27 1.53
C ALA A 202 -18.90 -10.65 2.20
N PHE A 203 -17.82 -11.08 2.85
CA PHE A 203 -17.78 -12.28 3.67
C PHE A 203 -17.22 -11.97 5.08
N GLU A 204 -17.47 -12.85 6.05
CA GLU A 204 -16.96 -12.66 7.42
C GLU A 204 -15.60 -13.34 7.61
N ASP A 205 -15.57 -14.66 7.73
CA ASP A 205 -14.37 -15.39 8.10
C ASP A 205 -13.71 -16.07 6.91
N ARG A 206 -14.49 -16.82 6.10
CA ARG A 206 -13.98 -17.60 4.98
C ARG A 206 -14.96 -17.58 3.81
N LEU A 207 -14.40 -17.61 2.60
CA LEU A 207 -15.17 -17.77 1.37
C LEU A 207 -14.36 -18.64 0.42
N THR A 208 -14.98 -19.75 -0.05
CA THR A 208 -14.39 -20.58 -1.10
C THR A 208 -15.29 -20.50 -2.32
N PHE A 209 -14.70 -20.28 -3.48
CA PHE A 209 -15.42 -20.29 -4.77
C PHE A 209 -14.53 -20.86 -5.87
N TRP A 210 -15.13 -21.19 -7.00
CA TRP A 210 -14.44 -21.72 -8.16
C TRP A 210 -14.65 -20.85 -9.39
N ARG A 211 -13.63 -20.77 -10.22
CA ARG A 211 -13.68 -20.20 -11.57
C ARG A 211 -13.18 -21.26 -12.56
N GLY A 212 -14.14 -21.92 -13.22
CA GLY A 212 -13.83 -23.17 -13.93
C GLY A 212 -13.32 -24.24 -12.96
N SER A 213 -12.17 -24.83 -13.25
CA SER A 213 -11.52 -25.83 -12.38
C SER A 213 -10.73 -25.24 -11.23
N ARG A 214 -10.43 -23.93 -11.25
CA ARG A 214 -9.55 -23.29 -10.24
C ARG A 214 -10.31 -22.94 -8.97
N GLU A 215 -9.79 -23.39 -7.84
CA GLU A 215 -10.31 -23.10 -6.50
C GLU A 215 -9.64 -21.84 -5.93
N PHE A 216 -10.46 -20.96 -5.36
CA PHE A 216 -10.05 -19.77 -4.64
C PHE A 216 -10.50 -19.89 -3.19
N ARG A 217 -9.58 -19.84 -2.24
CA ARG A 217 -9.87 -19.82 -0.80
C ARG A 217 -9.52 -18.46 -0.25
N LEU A 218 -10.52 -17.72 0.20
CA LEU A 218 -10.36 -16.45 0.91
C LEU A 218 -10.55 -16.69 2.41
N PHE A 219 -9.75 -16.02 3.21
CA PHE A 219 -9.96 -15.98 4.66
C PHE A 219 -9.62 -14.61 5.24
N SER A 220 -10.32 -14.28 6.33
CA SER A 220 -10.09 -13.04 7.07
C SER A 220 -8.85 -13.18 7.94
N ALA A 221 -8.01 -12.16 7.94
CA ALA A 221 -6.77 -12.13 8.71
C ALA A 221 -6.59 -10.76 9.38
N THR A 222 -5.74 -10.71 10.39
CA THR A 222 -5.23 -9.48 10.96
C THR A 222 -3.80 -9.27 10.46
N GLY A 223 -3.53 -8.10 9.97
CA GLY A 223 -2.23 -7.66 9.51
C GLY A 223 -2.02 -6.19 9.88
N ASP A 224 -1.53 -5.37 8.96
CA ASP A 224 -1.51 -3.91 9.10
C ASP A 224 -2.93 -3.32 9.14
N ALA A 225 -3.94 -4.09 8.78
CA ALA A 225 -5.35 -3.81 9.01
C ALA A 225 -6.07 -5.05 9.54
N THR A 226 -7.05 -4.84 10.44
CA THR A 226 -7.91 -5.92 10.91
C THR A 226 -8.98 -6.25 9.86
N GLY A 227 -9.25 -7.54 9.67
CA GLY A 227 -10.21 -8.02 8.69
C GLY A 227 -9.69 -7.96 7.26
N SER A 228 -8.38 -8.06 7.09
CA SER A 228 -7.75 -8.21 5.78
C SER A 228 -8.18 -9.51 5.11
N THR A 229 -8.31 -9.51 3.80
CA THR A 229 -8.55 -10.71 2.99
C THR A 229 -7.21 -11.29 2.55
N VAL A 230 -6.99 -12.56 2.81
CA VAL A 230 -5.90 -13.36 2.25
C VAL A 230 -6.50 -14.31 1.21
N LEU A 231 -5.84 -14.43 0.06
CA LEU A 231 -6.19 -15.39 -0.99
C LEU A 231 -5.18 -16.54 -0.98
N TYR A 232 -5.68 -17.77 -0.97
CA TYR A 232 -4.91 -18.97 -1.22
C TYR A 232 -5.40 -19.71 -2.46
N LEU A 233 -4.48 -20.03 -3.37
CA LEU A 233 -4.67 -20.85 -4.56
C LEU A 233 -4.05 -22.24 -4.29
N PRO A 234 -4.86 -23.26 -3.92
CA PRO A 234 -4.32 -24.52 -3.43
C PRO A 234 -3.56 -25.32 -4.50
N ALA A 235 -4.03 -25.30 -5.73
CA ALA A 235 -3.39 -26.05 -6.83
C ALA A 235 -2.00 -25.50 -7.16
N GLU A 236 -1.85 -24.17 -7.14
CA GLU A 236 -0.59 -23.48 -7.39
C GLU A 236 0.29 -23.37 -6.14
N LYS A 237 -0.26 -23.63 -4.96
CA LYS A 237 0.40 -23.41 -3.65
C LYS A 237 0.85 -21.97 -3.47
N ILE A 238 0.05 -21.02 -3.96
CA ILE A 238 0.32 -19.59 -3.88
C ILE A 238 -0.61 -18.95 -2.84
N VAL A 239 -0.04 -18.18 -1.92
CA VAL A 239 -0.80 -17.30 -1.05
C VAL A 239 -0.54 -15.83 -1.41
N VAL A 240 -1.61 -15.02 -1.49
CA VAL A 240 -1.54 -13.56 -1.68
C VAL A 240 -2.05 -12.93 -0.39
N THR A 241 -1.18 -12.21 0.30
CA THR A 241 -1.43 -11.85 1.70
C THR A 241 -2.01 -10.45 1.90
N GLY A 242 -1.98 -9.58 0.87
CA GLY A 242 -2.10 -8.15 1.14
C GLY A 242 -1.07 -7.73 2.20
N ASP A 243 -1.34 -6.70 2.97
CA ASP A 243 -0.42 -6.20 3.99
C ASP A 243 -0.47 -6.98 5.34
N VAL A 244 -1.00 -8.20 5.32
CA VAL A 244 -0.71 -9.17 6.40
C VAL A 244 0.77 -9.53 6.41
N LEU A 245 1.40 -9.53 5.24
CA LEU A 245 2.85 -9.63 5.09
C LEU A 245 3.32 -8.68 4.00
N VAL A 246 4.31 -7.86 4.32
CA VAL A 246 4.96 -6.94 3.37
C VAL A 246 6.44 -7.28 3.31
N SER A 247 6.95 -7.46 2.11
CA SER A 247 8.38 -7.63 1.87
C SER A 247 9.05 -6.26 1.70
N PRO A 248 10.21 -6.02 2.31
CA PRO A 248 10.98 -4.82 1.99
C PRO A 248 11.34 -4.80 0.51
N PRO A 249 11.38 -3.62 -0.13
CA PRO A 249 11.71 -3.50 -1.55
C PRO A 249 13.01 -4.19 -1.96
N SER A 250 14.02 -4.09 -1.13
CA SER A 250 15.32 -4.75 -1.35
C SER A 250 15.36 -6.21 -0.93
N GLY A 251 14.26 -6.79 -0.44
CA GLY A 251 14.25 -8.13 0.18
C GLY A 251 15.00 -8.21 1.51
N SER A 252 15.54 -7.10 2.01
CA SER A 252 16.24 -6.99 3.28
C SER A 252 15.67 -5.85 4.13
N GLY A 253 15.74 -6.00 5.44
CA GLY A 253 15.23 -5.03 6.40
C GLY A 253 14.06 -5.57 7.25
N PRO A 254 13.76 -4.89 8.36
CA PRO A 254 12.68 -5.29 9.25
C PRO A 254 11.32 -5.14 8.56
N PRO A 255 10.27 -5.81 9.08
CA PRO A 255 8.90 -5.58 8.62
C PRO A 255 8.58 -4.09 8.70
N PRO A 256 8.25 -3.46 7.56
CA PRO A 256 8.30 -1.99 7.49
C PRO A 256 7.17 -1.29 8.25
N TRP A 257 6.07 -1.97 8.52
CA TRP A 257 4.85 -1.27 8.90
C TRP A 257 4.20 -1.82 10.15
N THR A 258 4.10 -0.99 11.14
CA THR A 258 3.19 -1.13 12.27
C THR A 258 2.49 0.19 12.49
N THR A 259 2.17 0.89 11.43
CA THR A 259 1.79 2.29 11.58
C THR A 259 0.46 2.47 12.26
N ASN A 260 -0.51 1.59 12.08
CA ASN A 260 -1.85 1.87 12.58
C ASN A 260 -2.62 0.65 13.08
N SER A 261 -2.15 -0.54 12.87
CA SER A 261 -2.86 -1.72 13.32
C SER A 261 -2.47 -2.15 14.70
N PHE A 262 -3.23 -2.68 15.27
CA PHE A 262 -3.80 -2.52 16.50
C PHE A 262 -3.74 -3.76 17.37
N ALA A 263 -3.41 -4.92 16.81
CA ALA A 263 -3.39 -6.15 17.56
C ALA A 263 -2.27 -7.05 17.04
N ILE A 264 -1.12 -7.01 17.72
CA ILE A 264 0.07 -7.79 17.35
C ILE A 264 -0.16 -9.29 17.60
N SER A 265 -0.84 -9.63 18.68
CA SER A 265 -1.14 -11.02 19.01
C SER A 265 -2.05 -11.71 17.98
N PRO A 266 -3.18 -11.12 17.53
CA PRO A 266 -3.96 -11.64 16.42
C PRO A 266 -3.20 -11.63 15.09
N TRP A 267 -2.27 -10.69 14.88
CA TRP A 267 -1.44 -10.69 13.68
C TRP A 267 -0.54 -11.93 13.64
N VAL A 268 0.12 -12.27 14.75
CA VAL A 268 0.91 -13.49 14.85
C VAL A 268 0.06 -14.75 14.59
N ALA A 269 -1.18 -14.79 15.06
CA ALA A 269 -2.08 -15.89 14.76
C ALA A 269 -2.36 -16.03 13.27
N SER A 270 -2.62 -14.91 12.57
CA SER A 270 -2.82 -14.89 11.12
C SER A 270 -1.56 -15.32 10.35
N LEU A 271 -0.38 -14.86 10.76
CA LEU A 271 0.89 -15.27 10.13
C LEU A 271 1.14 -16.77 10.30
N LYS A 272 0.84 -17.34 11.49
CA LYS A 272 0.94 -18.79 11.73
C LYS A 272 -0.06 -19.59 10.90
N GLU A 273 -1.28 -19.10 10.70
CA GLU A 273 -2.24 -19.73 9.80
C GLU A 273 -1.71 -19.78 8.36
N ILE A 274 -1.12 -18.68 7.87
CA ILE A 274 -0.46 -18.65 6.55
C ILE A 274 0.73 -19.63 6.52
N GLU A 275 1.56 -19.66 7.56
CA GLU A 275 2.72 -20.57 7.64
C GLU A 275 2.32 -22.04 7.57
N ALA A 276 1.16 -22.40 8.10
CA ALA A 276 0.64 -23.77 8.11
C ALA A 276 0.12 -24.25 6.72
N LEU A 277 -0.08 -23.35 5.76
CA LEU A 277 -0.49 -23.72 4.41
C LEU A 277 0.65 -24.43 3.67
N ASP A 278 0.27 -25.30 2.69
CA ASP A 278 1.23 -25.91 1.76
C ASP A 278 1.59 -24.86 0.69
N LEU A 279 2.72 -24.18 0.86
CA LEU A 279 3.12 -23.03 0.05
C LEU A 279 4.38 -23.30 -0.76
N ALA A 280 4.32 -22.95 -2.04
CA ALA A 280 5.47 -22.78 -2.91
C ALA A 280 5.85 -21.31 -3.08
N LEU A 281 4.88 -20.39 -2.90
CA LEU A 281 5.08 -18.97 -3.14
C LEU A 281 4.20 -18.12 -2.22
N ILE A 282 4.77 -17.04 -1.71
CA ILE A 282 4.07 -16.01 -0.95
C ILE A 282 4.16 -14.69 -1.72
N VAL A 283 3.01 -14.11 -2.07
CA VAL A 283 2.93 -12.79 -2.69
C VAL A 283 2.49 -11.81 -1.62
N PRO A 284 3.39 -10.93 -1.15
CA PRO A 284 3.05 -9.91 -0.16
C PRO A 284 2.18 -8.80 -0.77
N GLY A 285 1.59 -7.95 0.06
CA GLY A 285 0.86 -6.77 -0.43
C GLY A 285 1.76 -5.77 -1.15
N GLN A 286 3.02 -5.70 -0.74
CA GLN A 286 4.05 -4.84 -1.34
C GLN A 286 5.39 -5.56 -1.38
N GLY A 287 6.22 -5.22 -2.37
CA GLY A 287 7.54 -5.83 -2.55
C GLY A 287 7.54 -7.12 -3.38
N PRO A 288 8.71 -7.78 -3.54
CA PRO A 288 8.86 -8.98 -4.37
C PRO A 288 8.16 -10.20 -3.77
N ALA A 289 7.77 -11.13 -4.63
CA ALA A 289 7.30 -12.45 -4.22
C ALA A 289 8.41 -13.23 -3.49
N MET A 290 8.02 -14.08 -2.54
CA MET A 290 8.93 -14.88 -1.71
C MET A 290 8.74 -16.36 -2.02
N HIS A 291 9.84 -17.05 -2.34
CA HIS A 291 9.85 -18.45 -2.76
C HIS A 291 10.03 -19.45 -1.59
N ASP A 292 10.10 -18.94 -0.37
CA ASP A 292 10.15 -19.74 0.85
C ASP A 292 9.46 -19.01 2.02
N LYS A 293 9.37 -19.70 3.15
CA LYS A 293 8.76 -19.18 4.37
C LYS A 293 9.74 -18.47 5.32
N SER A 294 10.99 -18.29 4.95
CA SER A 294 12.03 -17.82 5.89
C SER A 294 11.73 -16.42 6.44
N TYR A 295 11.27 -15.51 5.59
CA TYR A 295 10.87 -14.16 6.03
C TYR A 295 9.60 -14.18 6.89
N LEU A 296 8.61 -15.00 6.54
CA LEU A 296 7.38 -15.19 7.31
C LEU A 296 7.70 -15.77 8.71
N SER A 297 8.47 -16.87 8.77
CA SER A 297 8.88 -17.49 10.03
C SER A 297 9.70 -16.55 10.91
N ARG A 298 10.59 -15.76 10.30
CA ARG A 298 11.36 -14.72 11.01
C ARG A 298 10.45 -13.65 11.61
N THR A 299 9.46 -13.20 10.85
CA THR A 299 8.48 -12.20 11.32
C THR A 299 7.65 -12.75 12.49
N ILE A 300 7.21 -14.01 12.42
CA ILE A 300 6.53 -14.70 13.52
C ILE A 300 7.41 -14.75 14.76
N ARG A 301 8.68 -15.17 14.61
CA ARG A 301 9.63 -15.23 15.74
C ARG A 301 9.83 -13.85 16.38
N LEU A 302 10.00 -12.81 15.57
CA LEU A 302 10.22 -11.45 16.04
C LEU A 302 9.05 -10.95 16.88
N PHE A 303 7.82 -11.02 16.36
CA PHE A 303 6.64 -10.61 17.11
C PHE A 303 6.40 -11.47 18.34
N SER A 304 6.52 -12.80 18.23
CA SER A 304 6.33 -13.71 19.36
C SER A 304 7.36 -13.47 20.48
N SER A 305 8.60 -13.14 20.12
CA SER A 305 9.63 -12.80 21.11
C SER A 305 9.31 -11.49 21.84
N ILE A 306 8.85 -10.45 21.12
CA ILE A 306 8.42 -9.20 21.76
C ILE A 306 7.25 -9.45 22.70
N ILE A 307 6.20 -10.17 22.25
CA ILE A 307 5.03 -10.51 23.06
C ILE A 307 5.46 -11.24 24.36
N GLY A 308 6.28 -12.30 24.23
CA GLY A 308 6.72 -13.08 25.38
C GLY A 308 7.51 -12.26 26.41
N GLN A 309 8.40 -11.37 25.95
CA GLN A 309 9.19 -10.51 26.84
C GLN A 309 8.33 -9.43 27.52
N VAL A 310 7.33 -8.88 26.82
CA VAL A 310 6.35 -7.96 27.42
C VAL A 310 5.57 -8.66 28.51
N HIS A 311 4.96 -9.82 28.23
CA HIS A 311 4.20 -10.57 29.21
C HIS A 311 5.05 -10.92 30.44
N ALA A 312 6.26 -11.42 30.24
CA ALA A 312 7.19 -11.70 31.34
C ALA A 312 7.52 -10.47 32.20
N SER A 313 7.56 -9.27 31.60
CA SER A 313 7.79 -8.02 32.33
C SER A 313 6.56 -7.61 33.15
N LEU A 314 5.37 -7.71 32.56
CA LEU A 314 4.11 -7.42 33.26
C LEU A 314 3.87 -8.37 34.42
N GLU A 315 4.15 -9.66 34.24
CA GLU A 315 4.07 -10.69 35.31
C GLU A 315 5.00 -10.42 36.51
N ARG A 316 6.14 -9.75 36.23
CA ARG A 316 7.07 -9.30 37.30
C ARG A 316 6.65 -7.97 37.95
N GLY A 317 5.51 -7.40 37.56
CA GLY A 317 5.01 -6.15 38.11
C GLY A 317 5.62 -4.91 37.47
N VAL A 318 6.27 -5.02 36.30
CA VAL A 318 6.79 -3.87 35.55
C VAL A 318 5.70 -3.38 34.58
N PHE A 319 5.07 -2.25 34.88
CA PHE A 319 3.94 -1.73 34.10
C PHE A 319 4.25 -0.42 33.37
N ARG A 320 5.34 0.26 33.70
CA ARG A 320 5.71 1.50 33.00
C ARG A 320 6.23 1.17 31.61
N PRO A 321 5.63 1.75 30.53
CA PRO A 321 5.98 1.38 29.17
C PRO A 321 7.48 1.49 28.87
N ASP A 322 8.14 2.55 29.32
CA ASP A 322 9.56 2.76 29.05
C ASP A 322 10.44 1.72 29.78
N GLU A 323 10.04 1.28 30.97
CA GLU A 323 10.73 0.20 31.69
C GLU A 323 10.55 -1.15 31.00
N VAL A 324 9.34 -1.45 30.53
CA VAL A 324 9.08 -2.67 29.75
C VAL A 324 9.86 -2.65 28.44
N ILE A 325 9.87 -1.54 27.70
CA ILE A 325 10.64 -1.39 26.45
C ILE A 325 12.11 -1.68 26.69
N ALA A 326 12.69 -1.18 27.79
CA ALA A 326 14.08 -1.42 28.13
C ALA A 326 14.43 -2.88 28.41
N THR A 327 13.45 -3.75 28.69
CA THR A 327 13.66 -5.18 28.90
C THR A 327 13.58 -6.00 27.60
N VAL A 328 13.01 -5.45 26.53
CA VAL A 328 12.83 -6.19 25.27
C VAL A 328 14.12 -6.17 24.46
N ASN A 329 14.67 -7.36 24.24
CA ASN A 329 15.85 -7.55 23.41
C ASN A 329 15.56 -8.56 22.29
N VAL A 330 15.60 -8.09 21.06
CA VAL A 330 15.42 -8.88 19.83
C VAL A 330 16.52 -8.59 18.79
N ASP A 331 17.67 -8.10 19.23
CA ASP A 331 18.77 -7.69 18.36
C ASP A 331 19.27 -8.86 17.49
N SER A 332 19.37 -10.08 18.05
CA SER A 332 19.78 -11.25 17.28
C SER A 332 18.82 -11.56 16.12
N ILE A 333 17.51 -11.41 16.31
CA ILE A 333 16.50 -11.59 15.27
C ILE A 333 16.55 -10.40 14.30
N GLY A 334 16.78 -9.19 14.83
CA GLY A 334 16.92 -7.97 14.04
C GLY A 334 18.06 -8.07 12.99
N LEU A 335 19.20 -8.61 13.38
CA LEU A 335 20.36 -8.82 12.51
C LEU A 335 20.11 -9.83 11.37
N GLU A 336 19.16 -10.75 11.55
CA GLU A 336 18.76 -11.64 10.45
C GLU A 336 18.08 -10.90 9.26
N TYR A 337 17.58 -9.67 9.48
CA TYR A 337 17.01 -8.83 8.41
C TYR A 337 18.05 -7.99 7.67
N THR A 338 19.24 -7.85 8.24
CA THR A 338 20.35 -7.05 7.69
C THR A 338 21.65 -7.87 7.67
N PRO A 339 21.76 -8.89 6.79
CA PRO A 339 22.94 -9.73 6.73
C PRO A 339 24.22 -8.90 6.49
N GLY A 340 25.22 -9.13 7.33
CA GLY A 340 26.51 -8.40 7.27
C GLY A 340 26.61 -7.22 8.22
N GLU A 341 25.51 -6.78 8.82
CA GLU A 341 25.54 -5.79 9.89
C GLU A 341 25.90 -6.45 11.23
N THR A 342 26.59 -5.71 12.08
CA THR A 342 26.99 -6.16 13.43
C THR A 342 26.11 -5.60 14.54
N GLN A 343 25.29 -4.61 14.21
CA GLN A 343 24.36 -3.94 15.14
C GLN A 343 23.05 -3.63 14.45
N THR A 344 21.94 -3.69 15.19
CA THR A 344 20.64 -3.24 14.71
C THR A 344 20.60 -1.72 14.58
N SER A 345 19.91 -1.25 13.54
CA SER A 345 19.78 0.18 13.29
C SER A 345 18.90 0.87 14.34
N GLU A 346 19.12 2.17 14.56
CA GLU A 346 18.26 2.99 15.41
C GLU A 346 16.79 3.03 14.91
N ALA A 347 16.58 2.88 13.61
CA ALA A 347 15.25 2.74 13.04
C ALA A 347 14.58 1.43 13.49
N PHE A 348 15.31 0.31 13.50
CA PHE A 348 14.81 -0.95 14.02
C PHE A 348 14.47 -0.87 15.50
N LYS A 349 15.33 -0.29 16.33
CA LYS A 349 15.08 -0.12 17.77
C LYS A 349 13.83 0.72 18.03
N ARG A 350 13.64 1.83 17.30
CA ARG A 350 12.40 2.63 17.39
C ARG A 350 11.17 1.85 16.97
N TRP A 351 11.30 1.02 15.93
CA TRP A 351 10.23 0.15 15.50
C TRP A 351 9.87 -0.88 16.57
N VAL A 352 10.85 -1.57 17.17
CA VAL A 352 10.65 -2.51 18.29
C VAL A 352 9.94 -1.81 19.46
N ALA A 353 10.38 -0.62 19.83
CA ALA A 353 9.73 0.15 20.91
C ALA A 353 8.26 0.47 20.57
N SER A 354 7.95 0.78 19.33
CA SER A 354 6.57 1.01 18.87
C SER A 354 5.71 -0.25 18.99
N VAL A 355 6.21 -1.40 18.51
CA VAL A 355 5.53 -2.69 18.64
C VAL A 355 5.32 -3.07 20.09
N THR A 356 6.35 -2.90 20.93
CA THR A 356 6.29 -3.16 22.37
C THR A 356 5.18 -2.37 23.04
N ARG A 357 5.04 -1.07 22.76
CA ARG A 357 3.95 -0.24 23.29
C ARG A 357 2.57 -0.77 22.90
N LYS A 358 2.41 -1.26 21.68
CA LYS A 358 1.15 -1.88 21.24
C LYS A 358 0.84 -3.16 21.98
N VAL A 359 1.81 -4.04 22.18
CA VAL A 359 1.62 -5.27 22.95
C VAL A 359 1.28 -4.98 24.42
N ILE A 360 1.90 -3.96 25.02
CA ILE A 360 1.54 -3.51 26.38
C ILE A 360 0.07 -3.09 26.40
N GLN A 361 -0.37 -2.26 25.44
CA GLN A 361 -1.76 -1.80 25.36
C GLN A 361 -2.73 -2.97 25.22
N GLU A 362 -2.48 -3.91 24.29
CA GLU A 362 -3.30 -5.13 24.12
C GLU A 362 -3.42 -5.92 25.43
N SER A 363 -2.30 -6.07 26.13
CA SER A 363 -2.27 -6.85 27.38
C SER A 363 -3.05 -6.17 28.50
N LEU A 364 -3.03 -4.84 28.58
CA LEU A 364 -3.76 -4.08 29.57
C LEU A 364 -5.27 -4.00 29.23
N ASP A 365 -5.62 -3.81 27.95
CA ASP A 365 -7.03 -3.79 27.50
C ASP A 365 -7.70 -5.16 27.71
N GLY A 366 -6.97 -6.27 27.60
CA GLY A 366 -7.46 -7.62 27.90
C GLY A 366 -7.62 -7.91 29.38
N ILE A 367 -7.05 -7.10 30.27
CA ILE A 367 -7.17 -7.21 31.73
C ILE A 367 -8.30 -6.31 32.27
N LEU A 368 -8.59 -5.21 31.58
CA LEU A 368 -9.68 -4.31 31.93
C LEU A 368 -11.01 -4.88 31.39
N PRO A 369 -12.09 -4.99 32.21
CA PRO A 369 -13.37 -5.41 31.70
C PRO A 369 -13.81 -4.43 30.60
N SER A 370 -14.23 -4.98 29.47
CA SER A 370 -14.88 -4.20 28.41
C SER A 370 -16.19 -3.66 28.96
N ASP A 371 -16.25 -2.32 29.19
CA ASP A 371 -17.50 -1.62 29.47
C ASP A 371 -18.49 -1.72 28.31
#